data_891c3f55d9aa7fbedc3df7c709f72fbd
#
_entry.id   891c3f55d9aa7fbedc3df7c709f72fbd
#
_cell.length_a   1.000
_cell.length_b   1.000
_cell.length_c   1.000
_cell.angle_alpha   90.00
_cell.angle_beta   90.00
_cell.angle_gamma   90.00
#
_symmetry.space_group_name_H-M   'P 1'
#
loop_
_entity.id
_entity.type
_entity.pdbx_description
1 polymer ?
#
loop_
_entity_poly.entity_id
_entity_poly.type
_entity_poly.pdbx_seq_one_letter_code
_entity_poly.pdbx_strand_id
1 'polypeptide(L)'
;MEPDDARGLKWQGGTPPGAAALRAAPSFGAAASQVRAATLGNGLRVILWSEHKIPNVALYNWVHVGSRNEGVGTSGLAHFFEHMMFNGTPRHPQGDFDRLMEAQGGSNNAWTSQDVTVYQDWFPSRALELALELEADRVANLLLVPEVVENERKVVYSERRLRVDDSNAATLEEQVQALAFLAHPYRIPVIGWPSDILSWTMGDLRGFHSTYYAPNNCTLILVGDIDPDEGLALVDKHFGATPARSAPPPVRTREPEQQGERRLLLPRVGKNPLVQYAYHAIAATDPREPALNLLQTILVGGDAARLNRALVEEQRLAVAVGGGWPQGFDANLFHVQATLPAGQDTARFEAAFDREMDRLLQQGVDAAELRRAKNIAAADFWRGICTIDGKARLLGEYAVMHGDHRRLFAAPEAYEAVTREDVLAAARAVFNPRQRTVGVLRPLEPSA
;
A
#
# COMPACT_ATOMS: atom_id res chain seq x y z
N MET A 1 -2.19 -58.51 -26.48
CA MET A 1 -0.87 -57.96 -26.71
C MET A 1 -0.85 -56.65 -25.94
N GLU A 2 -0.49 -56.76 -24.66
CA GLU A 2 -0.24 -55.62 -23.80
C GLU A 2 1.12 -55.02 -24.16
N PRO A 3 1.34 -53.74 -23.82
CA PRO A 3 2.68 -53.37 -23.41
C PRO A 3 2.72 -52.99 -21.94
N ASP A 4 3.69 -53.62 -21.34
CA ASP A 4 4.25 -53.39 -20.03
C ASP A 4 4.76 -51.99 -19.74
N ASP A 5 4.69 -51.69 -18.51
CA ASP A 5 5.71 -51.18 -17.59
C ASP A 5 5.80 -49.68 -17.34
N ALA A 6 5.23 -49.24 -16.25
CA ALA A 6 5.63 -48.04 -15.55
C ALA A 6 5.89 -48.37 -14.08
N ARG A 7 7.13 -48.25 -13.74
CA ARG A 7 7.82 -48.62 -12.47
C ARG A 7 7.10 -48.10 -11.22
N GLY A 8 6.77 -49.04 -10.38
CA GLY A 8 6.19 -48.81 -9.07
C GLY A 8 7.11 -48.09 -8.10
N LEU A 9 6.72 -46.89 -7.76
CA LEU A 9 7.12 -46.26 -6.50
C LEU A 9 6.02 -46.55 -5.48
N LYS A 10 6.22 -47.64 -4.71
CA LYS A 10 5.44 -47.92 -3.53
C LYS A 10 5.89 -46.99 -2.41
N TRP A 11 5.03 -46.06 -2.04
CA TRP A 11 5.15 -45.38 -0.76
C TRP A 11 4.94 -46.41 0.33
N GLN A 12 5.97 -46.72 1.07
CA GLN A 12 5.86 -47.48 2.32
C GLN A 12 5.18 -46.53 3.34
N GLY A 13 4.02 -46.95 3.84
CA GLY A 13 3.30 -46.24 4.89
C GLY A 13 4.14 -46.21 6.17
N GLY A 14 4.85 -45.11 6.37
CA GLY A 14 5.37 -44.69 7.66
C GLY A 14 4.26 -43.94 8.40
N THR A 15 3.99 -44.30 9.65
CA THR A 15 3.20 -43.51 10.57
C THR A 15 3.69 -42.06 10.51
N PRO A 16 2.80 -41.05 10.37
CA PRO A 16 3.24 -39.65 10.37
C PRO A 16 4.00 -39.41 11.67
N PRO A 17 5.21 -38.85 11.65
CA PRO A 17 5.91 -38.49 12.86
C PRO A 17 4.98 -37.60 13.68
N GLY A 18 4.76 -37.99 14.93
CA GLY A 18 4.00 -37.20 15.89
C GLY A 18 4.49 -35.78 15.84
N ALA A 19 3.57 -34.83 16.01
CA ALA A 19 3.80 -33.39 15.97
C ALA A 19 5.11 -33.04 16.68
N ALA A 20 6.22 -33.08 15.94
CA ALA A 20 7.46 -32.53 16.37
C ALA A 20 7.16 -31.03 16.53
N ALA A 21 7.28 -30.54 17.75
CA ALA A 21 7.20 -29.15 18.07
C ALA A 21 7.92 -28.40 16.95
N LEU A 22 7.20 -27.51 16.26
CA LEU A 22 7.78 -26.55 15.31
C LEU A 22 9.02 -26.01 16.06
N ARG A 23 10.21 -26.32 15.56
CA ARG A 23 11.44 -25.75 16.11
C ARG A 23 11.18 -24.28 16.13
N ALA A 24 11.33 -23.64 17.28
CA ALA A 24 11.26 -22.20 17.40
C ALA A 24 12.04 -21.62 16.23
N ALA A 25 11.36 -20.85 15.38
CA ALA A 25 12.02 -20.18 14.27
C ALA A 25 13.24 -19.47 14.87
N PRO A 26 14.43 -19.52 14.24
CA PRO A 26 15.58 -18.79 14.74
C PRO A 26 15.13 -17.36 14.99
N SER A 27 15.38 -16.85 16.20
CA SER A 27 14.91 -15.51 16.56
C SER A 27 15.33 -14.56 15.45
N PHE A 28 14.38 -13.88 14.85
CA PHE A 28 14.63 -12.95 13.71
C PHE A 28 15.58 -11.80 14.11
N GLY A 29 15.90 -11.69 15.40
CA GLY A 29 16.88 -10.78 15.98
C GLY A 29 18.28 -10.87 15.38
N ALA A 30 18.71 -12.03 14.87
CA ALA A 30 19.99 -12.14 14.16
C ALA A 30 19.97 -11.39 12.82
N ALA A 31 18.83 -11.29 12.15
CA ALA A 31 18.70 -10.50 10.91
C ALA A 31 18.72 -9.00 11.20
N ALA A 32 18.23 -8.56 12.35
CA ALA A 32 18.29 -7.15 12.76
C ALA A 32 19.73 -6.63 12.84
N SER A 33 20.70 -7.47 13.20
CA SER A 33 22.12 -7.07 13.27
C SER A 33 22.76 -6.82 11.89
N GLN A 34 22.13 -7.29 10.80
CA GLN A 34 22.56 -7.06 9.42
C GLN A 34 22.02 -5.74 8.84
N VAL A 35 21.12 -5.07 9.56
CA VAL A 35 20.55 -3.79 9.13
C VAL A 35 21.35 -2.65 9.75
N ARG A 36 21.80 -1.73 8.91
CA ARG A 36 22.47 -0.49 9.28
C ARG A 36 21.60 0.69 8.91
N ALA A 37 21.51 1.68 9.78
CA ALA A 37 20.77 2.92 9.51
C ALA A 37 21.68 4.11 9.80
N ALA A 38 21.65 5.10 8.91
CA ALA A 38 22.39 6.34 9.01
C ALA A 38 21.53 7.52 8.57
N THR A 39 21.96 8.73 8.92
CA THR A 39 21.40 9.97 8.39
C THR A 39 22.57 10.82 7.90
N LEU A 40 22.53 11.23 6.62
CA LEU A 40 23.54 12.08 6.04
C LEU A 40 23.46 13.51 6.61
N GLY A 41 24.51 14.30 6.38
CA GLY A 41 24.55 15.70 6.81
C GLY A 41 23.46 16.60 6.25
N ASN A 42 22.88 16.22 5.10
CA ASN A 42 21.74 16.89 4.46
C ASN A 42 20.38 16.35 4.90
N GLY A 43 20.33 15.44 5.89
CA GLY A 43 19.10 14.90 6.44
C GLY A 43 18.52 13.68 5.72
N LEU A 44 19.13 13.17 4.64
CA LEU A 44 18.70 11.93 3.99
C LEU A 44 18.85 10.76 4.96
N ARG A 45 17.78 10.04 5.21
CA ARG A 45 17.81 8.79 5.98
C ARG A 45 18.17 7.64 5.05
N VAL A 46 19.11 6.79 5.46
CA VAL A 46 19.57 5.63 4.70
C VAL A 46 19.48 4.40 5.57
N ILE A 47 18.87 3.32 5.06
CA ILE A 47 18.79 2.03 5.74
C ILE A 47 19.28 0.97 4.77
N LEU A 48 20.27 0.20 5.19
CA LEU A 48 20.90 -0.84 4.39
C LEU A 48 20.71 -2.21 5.08
N TRP A 49 20.36 -3.21 4.28
CA TRP A 49 20.29 -4.60 4.72
C TRP A 49 21.11 -5.48 3.76
N SER A 50 22.27 -5.93 4.24
CA SER A 50 23.15 -6.80 3.44
C SER A 50 22.58 -8.21 3.29
N GLU A 51 22.53 -8.70 2.04
CA GLU A 51 22.09 -10.06 1.70
C GLU A 51 22.89 -10.55 0.48
N HIS A 52 23.93 -11.33 0.72
CA HIS A 52 24.91 -11.74 -0.32
C HIS A 52 24.59 -13.06 -1.05
N LYS A 53 23.34 -13.55 -0.95
CA LYS A 53 22.98 -14.83 -1.60
C LYS A 53 22.85 -14.74 -3.11
N ILE A 54 22.47 -13.60 -3.61
CA ILE A 54 22.36 -13.30 -5.04
C ILE A 54 23.00 -11.94 -5.32
N PRO A 55 23.68 -11.73 -6.47
CA PRO A 55 24.39 -10.51 -6.78
C PRO A 55 23.43 -9.41 -7.31
N ASN A 56 22.37 -9.14 -6.57
CA ASN A 56 21.34 -8.14 -6.91
C ASN A 56 21.06 -7.22 -5.74
N VAL A 57 20.55 -6.04 -6.06
CA VAL A 57 20.13 -5.00 -5.12
C VAL A 57 18.71 -4.55 -5.44
N ALA A 58 17.92 -4.32 -4.40
CA ALA A 58 16.69 -3.55 -4.44
C ALA A 58 16.95 -2.19 -3.75
N LEU A 59 16.68 -1.11 -4.46
CA LEU A 59 16.76 0.26 -3.97
C LEU A 59 15.36 0.86 -3.97
N TYR A 60 14.94 1.38 -2.82
CA TYR A 60 13.65 2.06 -2.66
C TYR A 60 13.88 3.47 -2.14
N ASN A 61 13.43 4.46 -2.86
CA ASN A 61 13.42 5.85 -2.41
C ASN A 61 12.00 6.23 -1.98
N TRP A 62 11.79 6.35 -0.69
CA TRP A 62 10.54 6.76 -0.07
C TRP A 62 10.54 8.28 0.11
N VAL A 63 9.81 8.98 -0.76
CA VAL A 63 9.57 10.42 -0.60
C VAL A 63 8.34 10.61 0.27
N HIS A 64 8.46 11.39 1.35
CA HIS A 64 7.38 11.59 2.32
C HIS A 64 6.38 12.63 1.81
N VAL A 65 5.75 12.32 0.67
CA VAL A 65 4.71 13.14 0.04
C VAL A 65 3.71 12.26 -0.69
N GLY A 66 2.43 12.53 -0.49
CA GLY A 66 1.33 11.89 -1.18
C GLY A 66 0.15 12.85 -1.32
N SER A 67 -1.02 12.36 -1.72
CA SER A 67 -2.17 13.22 -1.96
C SER A 67 -2.65 14.00 -0.72
N ARG A 68 -2.34 13.56 0.49
CA ARG A 68 -2.65 14.31 1.72
C ARG A 68 -1.93 15.66 1.83
N ASN A 69 -0.85 15.84 1.09
CA ASN A 69 -0.04 17.04 1.08
C ASN A 69 -0.52 18.08 0.05
N GLU A 70 -1.54 17.73 -0.70
CA GLU A 70 -2.10 18.55 -1.77
C GLU A 70 -3.23 19.44 -1.25
N GLY A 71 -3.54 20.49 -2.02
CA GLY A 71 -4.59 21.43 -1.69
C GLY A 71 -5.68 21.49 -2.76
N VAL A 72 -6.65 22.38 -2.55
CA VAL A 72 -7.69 22.69 -3.54
C VAL A 72 -7.02 23.29 -4.79
N GLY A 73 -7.32 22.72 -5.96
CA GLY A 73 -6.76 23.12 -7.25
C GLY A 73 -5.43 22.47 -7.61
N THR A 74 -4.86 21.63 -6.69
CA THR A 74 -3.56 20.99 -6.89
C THR A 74 -3.60 19.48 -6.62
N SER A 75 -4.78 18.86 -6.57
CA SER A 75 -4.91 17.43 -6.38
C SER A 75 -4.30 16.64 -7.54
N GLY A 76 -3.64 15.50 -7.21
CA GLY A 76 -2.94 14.64 -8.16
C GLY A 76 -1.48 15.00 -8.44
N LEU A 77 -0.94 16.05 -7.81
CA LEU A 77 0.45 16.45 -8.05
C LEU A 77 1.46 15.40 -7.55
N ALA A 78 1.20 14.73 -6.44
CA ALA A 78 2.09 13.66 -5.96
C ALA A 78 2.20 12.53 -6.99
N HIS A 79 1.07 12.07 -7.52
CA HIS A 79 1.03 11.07 -8.58
C HIS A 79 1.63 11.59 -9.89
N PHE A 80 1.38 12.86 -10.25
CA PHE A 80 2.02 13.45 -11.41
C PHE A 80 3.55 13.48 -11.30
N PHE A 81 4.09 13.75 -10.10
CA PHE A 81 5.53 13.69 -9.88
C PHE A 81 6.09 12.26 -9.86
N GLU A 82 5.28 11.25 -9.51
CA GLU A 82 5.65 9.86 -9.75
C GLU A 82 6.05 9.65 -11.22
N HIS A 83 5.22 10.12 -12.17
CA HIS A 83 5.49 10.07 -13.60
C HIS A 83 6.66 10.97 -14.01
N MET A 84 6.65 12.22 -13.57
CA MET A 84 7.64 13.20 -13.98
C MET A 84 9.07 12.83 -13.61
N MET A 85 9.28 12.11 -12.52
CA MET A 85 10.63 11.69 -12.07
C MET A 85 11.34 10.75 -13.05
N PHE A 86 10.65 10.21 -14.06
CA PHE A 86 11.24 9.45 -15.16
C PHE A 86 11.44 10.30 -16.43
N ASN A 87 11.06 11.58 -16.41
CA ASN A 87 11.04 12.44 -17.61
C ASN A 87 12.31 13.28 -17.83
N GLY A 88 13.39 12.94 -17.10
CA GLY A 88 14.74 13.39 -17.40
C GLY A 88 15.26 14.57 -16.59
N THR A 89 16.56 14.72 -16.67
CA THR A 89 17.40 15.75 -16.05
C THR A 89 18.31 16.39 -17.10
N PRO A 90 19.10 17.43 -16.78
CA PRO A 90 20.09 17.97 -17.71
C PRO A 90 21.19 16.96 -18.08
N ARG A 91 21.51 16.00 -17.20
CA ARG A 91 22.54 14.97 -17.44
C ARG A 91 21.98 13.73 -18.14
N HIS A 92 20.75 13.37 -17.83
CA HIS A 92 20.06 12.18 -18.32
C HIS A 92 18.73 12.61 -18.95
N PRO A 93 18.70 12.90 -20.27
CA PRO A 93 17.46 13.24 -20.97
C PRO A 93 16.37 12.19 -20.85
N GLN A 94 15.13 12.56 -21.18
CA GLN A 94 13.98 11.66 -21.16
C GLN A 94 14.27 10.31 -21.84
N GLY A 95 13.95 9.21 -21.16
CA GLY A 95 14.19 7.83 -21.61
C GLY A 95 15.59 7.30 -21.28
N ASP A 96 16.52 8.15 -20.84
CA ASP A 96 17.86 7.67 -20.46
C ASP A 96 17.85 6.85 -19.18
N PHE A 97 17.00 7.19 -18.22
CA PHE A 97 16.88 6.45 -16.97
C PHE A 97 16.59 4.96 -17.24
N ASP A 98 15.51 4.69 -17.97
CA ASP A 98 15.11 3.31 -18.29
C ASP A 98 16.16 2.61 -19.15
N ARG A 99 16.63 3.28 -20.20
CA ARG A 99 17.65 2.73 -21.11
C ARG A 99 18.94 2.34 -20.38
N LEU A 100 19.41 3.16 -19.44
CA LEU A 100 20.62 2.89 -18.68
C LEU A 100 20.43 1.76 -17.66
N MET A 101 19.27 1.73 -17.00
CA MET A 101 18.90 0.66 -16.06
C MET A 101 18.76 -0.67 -16.80
N GLU A 102 18.01 -0.71 -17.90
CA GLU A 102 17.84 -1.92 -18.74
C GLU A 102 19.16 -2.45 -19.29
N ALA A 103 20.04 -1.55 -19.73
CA ALA A 103 21.37 -1.93 -20.23
C ALA A 103 22.25 -2.63 -19.18
N GLN A 104 21.98 -2.40 -17.90
CA GLN A 104 22.62 -3.10 -16.79
C GLN A 104 21.87 -4.36 -16.36
N GLY A 105 20.70 -4.63 -16.93
CA GLY A 105 19.79 -5.71 -16.52
C GLY A 105 18.92 -5.34 -15.32
N GLY A 106 18.75 -4.05 -15.08
CA GLY A 106 17.85 -3.51 -14.07
C GLY A 106 16.44 -3.29 -14.59
N SER A 107 15.53 -3.03 -13.67
CA SER A 107 14.15 -2.60 -13.91
C SER A 107 13.73 -1.64 -12.82
N ASN A 108 12.72 -0.84 -13.07
CA ASN A 108 12.21 0.13 -12.11
C ASN A 108 10.67 0.13 -12.10
N ASN A 109 10.11 0.73 -11.06
CA ASN A 109 8.70 1.06 -10.94
C ASN A 109 8.53 2.19 -9.92
N ALA A 110 7.31 2.72 -9.80
CA ALA A 110 6.96 3.65 -8.75
C ALA A 110 5.47 3.49 -8.38
N TRP A 111 5.09 4.05 -7.24
CA TRP A 111 3.69 4.16 -6.84
C TRP A 111 3.50 5.31 -5.86
N THR A 112 2.28 5.85 -5.83
CA THR A 112 1.86 6.92 -4.94
C THR A 112 0.68 6.49 -4.10
N SER A 113 0.67 6.91 -2.84
CA SER A 113 -0.46 6.77 -1.92
C SER A 113 -0.91 8.13 -1.39
N GLN A 114 -1.79 8.11 -0.39
CA GLN A 114 -2.12 9.35 0.32
C GLN A 114 -0.94 9.95 1.09
N ASP A 115 0.04 9.14 1.50
CA ASP A 115 1.10 9.54 2.42
C ASP A 115 2.50 9.65 1.80
N VAL A 116 2.78 8.81 0.82
CA VAL A 116 4.12 8.65 0.25
C VAL A 116 4.09 8.44 -1.26
N THR A 117 5.19 8.81 -1.91
CA THR A 117 5.54 8.39 -3.27
C THR A 117 6.82 7.58 -3.20
N VAL A 118 6.83 6.39 -3.78
CA VAL A 118 7.95 5.44 -3.65
C VAL A 118 8.46 5.05 -5.01
N TYR A 119 9.75 5.22 -5.23
CA TYR A 119 10.47 4.80 -6.42
C TYR A 119 11.25 3.54 -6.11
N GLN A 120 11.23 2.58 -7.02
CA GLN A 120 11.73 1.22 -6.82
C GLN A 120 12.63 0.82 -7.98
N ASP A 121 13.85 0.41 -7.67
CA ASP A 121 14.81 -0.06 -8.67
C ASP A 121 15.35 -1.43 -8.26
N TRP A 122 15.45 -2.34 -9.22
CA TRP A 122 16.04 -3.67 -9.05
C TRP A 122 17.15 -3.85 -10.09
N PHE A 123 18.35 -4.19 -9.65
CA PHE A 123 19.50 -4.27 -10.53
C PHE A 123 20.59 -5.20 -9.99
N PRO A 124 21.49 -5.72 -10.85
CA PRO A 124 22.70 -6.42 -10.40
C PRO A 124 23.61 -5.51 -9.57
N SER A 125 24.23 -6.04 -8.51
CA SER A 125 25.03 -5.26 -7.54
C SER A 125 26.13 -4.41 -8.20
N ARG A 126 26.69 -4.83 -9.34
CA ARG A 126 27.66 -4.04 -10.12
C ARG A 126 27.11 -2.70 -10.64
N ALA A 127 25.80 -2.55 -10.72
CA ALA A 127 25.14 -1.33 -11.20
C ALA A 127 24.75 -0.37 -10.06
N LEU A 128 25.10 -0.68 -8.80
CA LEU A 128 24.73 0.11 -7.63
C LEU A 128 25.11 1.59 -7.77
N GLU A 129 26.31 1.88 -8.22
CA GLU A 129 26.77 3.26 -8.35
C GLU A 129 25.98 4.04 -9.41
N LEU A 130 25.68 3.42 -10.56
CA LEU A 130 24.83 4.02 -11.60
C LEU A 130 23.41 4.27 -11.08
N ALA A 131 22.80 3.32 -10.39
CA ALA A 131 21.47 3.48 -9.85
C ALA A 131 21.39 4.63 -8.84
N LEU A 132 22.37 4.74 -7.95
CA LEU A 132 22.48 5.84 -7.00
C LEU A 132 22.73 7.19 -7.68
N GLU A 133 23.52 7.22 -8.76
CA GLU A 133 23.72 8.43 -9.56
C GLU A 133 22.39 8.90 -10.18
N LEU A 134 21.66 8.00 -10.84
CA LEU A 134 20.37 8.29 -11.48
C LEU A 134 19.33 8.75 -10.46
N GLU A 135 19.23 8.05 -9.33
CA GLU A 135 18.31 8.42 -8.23
C GLU A 135 18.62 9.80 -7.67
N ALA A 136 19.88 10.07 -7.35
CA ALA A 136 20.30 11.36 -6.82
C ALA A 136 20.06 12.50 -7.81
N ASP A 137 20.35 12.26 -9.09
CA ASP A 137 20.20 13.25 -10.13
C ASP A 137 18.72 13.62 -10.36
N ARG A 138 17.81 12.63 -10.42
CA ARG A 138 16.38 12.92 -10.59
C ARG A 138 15.77 13.66 -9.39
N VAL A 139 16.21 13.39 -8.17
CA VAL A 139 15.76 14.12 -6.98
C VAL A 139 16.26 15.57 -6.99
N ALA A 140 17.51 15.79 -7.38
CA ALA A 140 18.13 17.10 -7.33
C ALA A 140 17.82 18.00 -8.54
N ASN A 141 17.75 17.42 -9.73
CA ASN A 141 17.86 18.14 -11.00
C ASN A 141 16.72 17.85 -11.99
N LEU A 142 15.57 17.35 -11.54
CA LEU A 142 14.41 17.09 -12.40
C LEU A 142 14.10 18.29 -13.30
N LEU A 143 13.97 18.05 -14.60
CA LEU A 143 13.56 19.06 -15.56
C LEU A 143 12.04 19.16 -15.70
N LEU A 144 11.51 20.36 -15.50
CA LEU A 144 10.12 20.67 -15.78
C LEU A 144 10.03 21.45 -17.11
N VAL A 145 10.16 20.73 -18.24
CA VAL A 145 10.03 21.29 -19.57
C VAL A 145 8.54 21.40 -19.91
N PRO A 146 8.01 22.58 -20.30
CA PRO A 146 6.57 22.78 -20.51
C PRO A 146 5.93 21.77 -21.47
N GLU A 147 6.60 21.42 -22.57
CA GLU A 147 6.10 20.45 -23.55
C GLU A 147 6.01 19.03 -22.97
N VAL A 148 7.03 18.59 -22.21
CA VAL A 148 7.04 17.29 -21.53
C VAL A 148 5.95 17.24 -20.47
N VAL A 149 5.83 18.29 -19.66
CA VAL A 149 4.76 18.44 -18.65
C VAL A 149 3.38 18.32 -19.28
N GLU A 150 3.15 18.98 -20.41
CA GLU A 150 1.83 18.94 -21.07
C GLU A 150 1.53 17.56 -21.69
N ASN A 151 2.53 16.86 -22.18
CA ASN A 151 2.36 15.50 -22.67
C ASN A 151 2.06 14.53 -21.52
N GLU A 152 2.81 14.63 -20.42
CA GLU A 152 2.59 13.78 -19.25
C GLU A 152 1.24 14.05 -18.58
N ARG A 153 0.79 15.30 -18.54
CA ARG A 153 -0.58 15.67 -18.11
C ARG A 153 -1.64 14.88 -18.86
N LYS A 154 -1.51 14.74 -20.18
CA LYS A 154 -2.45 13.96 -21.00
C LYS A 154 -2.40 12.48 -20.69
N VAL A 155 -1.22 11.96 -20.38
CA VAL A 155 -1.03 10.56 -19.95
C VAL A 155 -1.79 10.33 -18.64
N VAL A 156 -1.52 11.13 -17.60
CA VAL A 156 -2.19 11.03 -16.30
C VAL A 156 -3.71 11.24 -16.41
N TYR A 157 -4.15 12.18 -17.22
CA TYR A 157 -5.58 12.38 -17.46
C TYR A 157 -6.25 11.17 -18.14
N SER A 158 -5.55 10.55 -19.11
CA SER A 158 -6.03 9.32 -19.78
C SER A 158 -6.06 8.14 -18.82
N GLU A 159 -5.06 8.02 -17.96
CA GLU A 159 -5.02 7.01 -16.91
C GLU A 159 -6.18 7.17 -15.92
N ARG A 160 -6.45 8.41 -15.48
CA ARG A 160 -7.62 8.68 -14.63
C ARG A 160 -8.92 8.20 -15.28
N ARG A 161 -9.12 8.52 -16.55
CA ARG A 161 -10.31 8.06 -17.27
C ARG A 161 -10.42 6.54 -17.25
N LEU A 162 -9.35 5.85 -17.59
CA LEU A 162 -9.33 4.40 -17.67
C LEU A 162 -9.51 3.74 -16.29
N ARG A 163 -8.78 4.22 -15.27
CA ARG A 163 -8.75 3.58 -13.95
C ARG A 163 -9.91 3.96 -13.04
N VAL A 164 -10.43 5.17 -13.16
CA VAL A 164 -11.48 5.69 -12.26
C VAL A 164 -12.78 5.94 -12.99
N ASP A 165 -12.77 6.81 -14.03
CA ASP A 165 -14.02 7.29 -14.64
C ASP A 165 -14.77 6.16 -15.37
N ASP A 166 -14.06 5.24 -16.01
CA ASP A 166 -14.62 4.08 -16.72
C ASP A 166 -14.87 2.86 -15.79
N SER A 167 -14.46 2.93 -14.53
CA SER A 167 -14.64 1.87 -13.53
C SER A 167 -15.73 2.22 -12.52
N ASN A 168 -16.81 1.43 -12.51
CA ASN A 168 -17.88 1.60 -11.53
C ASN A 168 -17.40 1.40 -10.08
N ALA A 169 -16.52 0.44 -9.85
CA ALA A 169 -15.98 0.15 -8.52
C ALA A 169 -15.08 1.29 -8.04
N ALA A 170 -14.14 1.74 -8.87
CA ALA A 170 -13.21 2.81 -8.50
C ALA A 170 -13.92 4.17 -8.35
N THR A 171 -14.91 4.48 -9.20
CA THR A 171 -15.72 5.68 -9.01
C THR A 171 -16.51 5.65 -7.69
N LEU A 172 -17.07 4.50 -7.31
CA LEU A 172 -17.77 4.36 -6.03
C LEU A 172 -16.79 4.55 -4.87
N GLU A 173 -15.62 3.92 -4.95
CA GLU A 173 -14.57 4.02 -3.93
C GLU A 173 -14.11 5.47 -3.73
N GLU A 174 -13.77 6.18 -4.82
CA GLU A 174 -13.37 7.59 -4.76
C GLU A 174 -14.43 8.47 -4.10
N GLN A 175 -15.71 8.28 -4.46
CA GLN A 175 -16.78 9.10 -3.89
C GLN A 175 -17.08 8.74 -2.45
N VAL A 176 -16.99 7.47 -2.06
CA VAL A 176 -17.13 7.04 -0.66
C VAL A 176 -15.97 7.59 0.17
N GLN A 177 -14.73 7.53 -0.32
CA GLN A 177 -13.56 8.11 0.33
C GLN A 177 -13.75 9.61 0.55
N ALA A 178 -14.13 10.35 -0.49
CA ALA A 178 -14.36 11.80 -0.42
C ALA A 178 -15.51 12.18 0.51
N LEU A 179 -16.55 11.34 0.62
CA LEU A 179 -17.69 11.55 1.53
C LEU A 179 -17.36 11.18 2.97
N ALA A 180 -16.52 10.17 3.19
CA ALA A 180 -16.15 9.69 4.52
C ALA A 180 -15.31 10.72 5.28
N PHE A 181 -14.47 11.48 4.60
CA PHE A 181 -13.67 12.55 5.22
C PHE A 181 -14.30 13.92 4.98
N LEU A 182 -14.67 14.59 6.08
CA LEU A 182 -15.20 15.95 6.04
C LEU A 182 -14.08 17.00 5.90
N ALA A 183 -13.00 16.83 6.66
CA ALA A 183 -11.95 17.82 6.81
C ALA A 183 -10.56 17.29 6.47
N HIS A 184 -10.26 16.03 6.81
CA HIS A 184 -8.92 15.47 6.60
C HIS A 184 -8.58 15.33 5.10
N PRO A 185 -7.34 15.66 4.67
CA PRO A 185 -6.97 15.61 3.26
C PRO A 185 -6.96 14.20 2.64
N TYR A 186 -7.13 13.12 3.39
CA TYR A 186 -7.38 11.79 2.83
C TYR A 186 -8.65 11.71 1.95
N ARG A 187 -9.46 12.76 1.93
CA ARG A 187 -10.56 12.91 0.96
C ARG A 187 -10.09 13.17 -0.47
N ILE A 188 -8.83 13.57 -0.66
CA ILE A 188 -8.26 13.92 -1.96
C ILE A 188 -7.86 12.63 -2.67
N PRO A 189 -8.35 12.37 -3.91
CA PRO A 189 -7.96 11.18 -4.66
C PRO A 189 -6.49 11.27 -5.08
N VAL A 190 -5.78 10.15 -4.98
CA VAL A 190 -4.35 10.08 -5.31
C VAL A 190 -4.07 10.53 -6.75
N ILE A 191 -4.92 10.08 -7.70
CA ILE A 191 -4.77 10.45 -9.12
C ILE A 191 -5.18 11.91 -9.42
N GLY A 192 -5.85 12.58 -8.47
CA GLY A 192 -6.33 13.95 -8.61
C GLY A 192 -7.70 14.08 -9.27
N TRP A 193 -8.36 15.24 -9.06
CA TRP A 193 -9.61 15.57 -9.73
C TRP A 193 -9.36 16.01 -11.17
N PRO A 194 -10.26 15.71 -12.13
CA PRO A 194 -10.10 16.11 -13.55
C PRO A 194 -9.83 17.59 -13.76
N SER A 195 -10.56 18.45 -13.03
CA SER A 195 -10.40 19.91 -13.12
C SER A 195 -9.01 20.36 -12.70
N ASP A 196 -8.46 19.77 -11.66
CA ASP A 196 -7.15 20.11 -11.12
C ASP A 196 -6.04 19.66 -12.08
N ILE A 197 -6.12 18.39 -12.54
CA ILE A 197 -5.17 17.84 -13.53
C ILE A 197 -5.07 18.76 -14.75
N LEU A 198 -6.20 19.26 -15.25
CA LEU A 198 -6.24 20.11 -16.44
C LEU A 198 -5.80 21.56 -16.19
N SER A 199 -5.69 22.00 -14.92
CA SER A 199 -5.43 23.40 -14.56
C SER A 199 -4.10 23.66 -13.86
N TRP A 200 -3.30 22.65 -13.51
CA TRP A 200 -2.00 22.87 -12.86
C TRP A 200 -1.12 23.82 -13.67
N THR A 201 -0.54 24.78 -12.99
CA THR A 201 0.41 25.72 -13.58
C THR A 201 1.85 25.26 -13.38
N MET A 202 2.77 25.77 -14.18
CA MET A 202 4.20 25.56 -13.97
C MET A 202 4.68 26.08 -12.59
N GLY A 203 3.96 27.06 -12.02
CA GLY A 203 4.21 27.56 -10.67
C GLY A 203 3.87 26.51 -9.62
N ASP A 204 2.70 25.85 -9.74
CA ASP A 204 2.28 24.79 -8.82
C ASP A 204 3.27 23.62 -8.86
N LEU A 205 3.68 23.18 -10.05
CA LEU A 205 4.64 22.10 -10.22
C LEU A 205 6.00 22.41 -9.58
N ARG A 206 6.57 23.59 -9.86
CA ARG A 206 7.84 24.01 -9.26
C ARG A 206 7.73 24.15 -7.75
N GLY A 207 6.63 24.71 -7.26
CA GLY A 207 6.36 24.85 -5.84
C GLY A 207 6.28 23.50 -5.13
N PHE A 208 5.56 22.55 -5.72
CA PHE A 208 5.41 21.20 -5.18
C PHE A 208 6.76 20.46 -5.13
N HIS A 209 7.49 20.42 -6.25
CA HIS A 209 8.81 19.79 -6.31
C HIS A 209 9.78 20.42 -5.30
N SER A 210 9.85 21.76 -5.26
CA SER A 210 10.76 22.44 -4.35
C SER A 210 10.43 22.22 -2.87
N THR A 211 9.17 21.95 -2.56
CA THR A 211 8.72 21.71 -1.18
C THR A 211 9.01 20.29 -0.72
N TYR A 212 8.78 19.30 -1.57
CA TYR A 212 8.72 17.90 -1.14
C TYR A 212 9.90 17.04 -1.61
N TYR A 213 10.52 17.35 -2.76
CA TYR A 213 11.62 16.54 -3.32
C TYR A 213 12.97 17.08 -2.86
N ALA A 214 13.36 16.70 -1.65
CA ALA A 214 14.64 17.06 -1.05
C ALA A 214 15.16 15.89 -0.20
N PRO A 215 16.49 15.73 -0.04
CA PRO A 215 17.09 14.63 0.72
C PRO A 215 16.50 14.46 2.11
N ASN A 216 16.28 15.55 2.84
CA ASN A 216 15.74 15.52 4.20
C ASN A 216 14.24 15.16 4.27
N ASN A 217 13.57 14.97 3.12
CA ASN A 217 12.20 14.44 3.03
C ASN A 217 12.16 13.05 2.37
N CYS A 218 13.32 12.39 2.25
CA CYS A 218 13.46 11.06 1.67
C CYS A 218 14.01 10.07 2.69
N THR A 219 13.63 8.80 2.50
CA THR A 219 14.24 7.65 3.17
C THR A 219 14.66 6.65 2.11
N LEU A 220 15.96 6.39 2.01
CA LEU A 220 16.53 5.46 1.05
C LEU A 220 16.72 4.10 1.71
N ILE A 221 16.19 3.06 1.09
CA ILE A 221 16.29 1.67 1.55
C ILE A 221 17.08 0.91 0.49
N LEU A 222 18.16 0.25 0.91
CA LEU A 222 18.95 -0.62 0.05
C LEU A 222 19.02 -2.01 0.66
N VAL A 223 18.66 -3.01 -0.12
CA VAL A 223 18.70 -4.42 0.32
C VAL A 223 19.33 -5.27 -0.76
N GLY A 224 20.30 -6.07 -0.40
CA GLY A 224 20.94 -7.00 -1.34
C GLY A 224 22.43 -7.15 -1.16
N ASP A 225 23.10 -7.47 -2.24
CA ASP A 225 24.55 -7.73 -2.28
C ASP A 225 25.34 -6.39 -2.22
N ILE A 226 25.40 -5.84 -1.02
CA ILE A 226 26.02 -4.55 -0.72
C ILE A 226 26.82 -4.67 0.58
N ASP A 227 28.06 -4.23 0.57
CA ASP A 227 28.77 -3.89 1.81
C ASP A 227 28.18 -2.60 2.39
N PRO A 228 27.79 -2.55 3.67
CA PRO A 228 27.12 -1.38 4.23
C PRO A 228 27.95 -0.10 4.25
N ASP A 229 29.25 -0.21 4.47
CA ASP A 229 30.14 0.95 4.57
C ASP A 229 30.43 1.50 3.16
N GLU A 230 30.65 0.63 2.18
CA GLU A 230 30.76 1.02 0.77
C GLU A 230 29.46 1.60 0.23
N GLY A 231 28.33 0.96 0.52
CA GLY A 231 27.00 1.44 0.13
C GLY A 231 26.71 2.82 0.68
N LEU A 232 26.98 3.06 1.96
CA LEU A 232 26.79 4.37 2.57
C LEU A 232 27.73 5.43 1.97
N ALA A 233 28.98 5.08 1.67
CA ALA A 233 29.93 5.98 1.02
C ALA A 233 29.46 6.35 -0.40
N LEU A 234 28.89 5.43 -1.16
CA LEU A 234 28.32 5.70 -2.49
C LEU A 234 27.06 6.59 -2.38
N VAL A 235 26.19 6.34 -1.40
CA VAL A 235 25.05 7.23 -1.14
C VAL A 235 25.52 8.65 -0.79
N ASP A 236 26.51 8.80 0.09
CA ASP A 236 27.04 10.11 0.41
C ASP A 236 27.72 10.81 -0.78
N LYS A 237 28.42 10.06 -1.62
CA LYS A 237 29.02 10.55 -2.85
C LYS A 237 27.99 11.19 -3.79
N HIS A 238 26.83 10.57 -3.98
CA HIS A 238 25.84 11.00 -4.98
C HIS A 238 24.79 11.95 -4.40
N PHE A 239 24.35 11.73 -3.15
CA PHE A 239 23.31 12.53 -2.52
C PHE A 239 23.88 13.62 -1.59
N GLY A 240 25.09 13.46 -1.04
CA GLY A 240 25.62 14.31 0.03
C GLY A 240 25.76 15.78 -0.35
N ALA A 241 26.04 16.08 -1.63
CA ALA A 241 26.16 17.45 -2.13
C ALA A 241 24.80 18.14 -2.36
N THR A 242 23.69 17.38 -2.44
CA THR A 242 22.35 17.95 -2.61
C THR A 242 21.89 18.59 -1.29
N PRO A 243 21.58 19.89 -1.26
CA PRO A 243 21.27 20.57 -0.01
C PRO A 243 19.90 20.14 0.55
N ALA A 244 19.82 20.10 1.89
CA ALA A 244 18.53 20.03 2.56
C ALA A 244 17.67 21.26 2.22
N ARG A 245 16.35 21.08 2.22
CA ARG A 245 15.39 22.17 2.10
C ARG A 245 14.62 22.36 3.42
N SER A 246 13.83 23.41 3.50
CA SER A 246 12.91 23.59 4.64
C SER A 246 12.00 22.37 4.76
N ALA A 247 11.74 21.94 6.00
CA ALA A 247 10.80 20.86 6.23
C ALA A 247 9.43 21.17 5.61
N PRO A 248 8.80 20.22 4.92
CA PRO A 248 7.46 20.42 4.37
C PRO A 248 6.46 20.82 5.46
N PRO A 249 5.42 21.60 5.11
CA PRO A 249 4.40 21.98 6.06
C PRO A 249 3.66 20.72 6.57
N PRO A 250 3.51 20.55 7.89
CA PRO A 250 2.79 19.40 8.43
C PRO A 250 1.30 19.47 8.12
N VAL A 251 0.68 18.32 7.87
CA VAL A 251 -0.77 18.20 7.83
C VAL A 251 -1.31 18.36 9.25
N ARG A 252 -2.06 19.44 9.50
CA ARG A 252 -2.55 19.78 10.85
C ARG A 252 -4.03 19.46 11.03
N THR A 253 -4.78 19.40 9.94
CA THR A 253 -6.20 19.12 9.96
C THR A 253 -6.44 17.68 10.40
N ARG A 254 -7.31 17.53 11.39
CA ARG A 254 -7.77 16.22 11.86
C ARG A 254 -9.23 16.02 11.47
N GLU A 255 -9.57 14.79 11.11
CA GLU A 255 -10.97 14.46 10.85
C GLU A 255 -11.77 14.59 12.15
N PRO A 256 -12.88 15.34 12.15
CA PRO A 256 -13.80 15.35 13.28
C PRO A 256 -14.53 14.01 13.39
N GLU A 257 -14.89 13.64 14.62
CA GLU A 257 -15.65 12.42 14.84
C GLU A 257 -16.98 12.45 14.07
N GLN A 258 -17.24 11.39 13.31
CA GLN A 258 -18.46 11.25 12.53
C GLN A 258 -19.65 10.99 13.47
N GLN A 259 -20.67 11.86 13.43
CA GLN A 259 -21.82 11.82 14.34
C GLN A 259 -23.01 11.01 13.82
N GLY A 260 -23.02 10.66 12.52
CA GLY A 260 -24.11 9.89 11.91
C GLY A 260 -23.65 9.18 10.65
N GLU A 261 -24.41 8.18 10.22
CA GLU A 261 -24.16 7.51 8.94
C GLU A 261 -24.22 8.51 7.79
N ARG A 262 -23.22 8.45 6.89
CA ARG A 262 -23.22 9.16 5.61
C ARG A 262 -23.58 8.17 4.50
N ARG A 263 -24.37 8.62 3.52
CA ARG A 263 -24.84 7.71 2.47
C ARG A 263 -24.77 8.36 1.09
N LEU A 264 -24.26 7.58 0.13
CA LEU A 264 -24.19 7.91 -1.29
C LEU A 264 -25.00 6.90 -2.10
N LEU A 265 -25.85 7.40 -3.00
CA LEU A 265 -26.48 6.60 -4.03
C LEU A 265 -25.95 7.06 -5.40
N LEU A 266 -25.29 6.17 -6.12
CA LEU A 266 -24.64 6.47 -7.39
C LEU A 266 -25.31 5.66 -8.51
N PRO A 267 -26.16 6.27 -9.35
CA PRO A 267 -26.72 5.61 -10.52
C PRO A 267 -25.68 5.62 -11.65
N ARG A 268 -25.33 4.44 -12.20
CA ARG A 268 -24.42 4.29 -13.33
C ARG A 268 -24.81 3.14 -14.23
N VAL A 269 -24.46 3.25 -15.51
CA VAL A 269 -24.65 2.14 -16.47
C VAL A 269 -23.83 0.92 -15.99
N GLY A 270 -24.50 -0.24 -15.93
CA GLY A 270 -23.87 -1.47 -15.46
C GLY A 270 -24.88 -2.59 -15.25
N LYS A 271 -24.43 -3.75 -14.83
CA LYS A 271 -25.29 -4.92 -14.59
C LYS A 271 -25.45 -5.22 -13.09
N ASN A 272 -24.37 -5.08 -12.34
CA ASN A 272 -24.28 -5.52 -10.97
C ASN A 272 -24.35 -4.32 -10.01
N PRO A 273 -25.22 -4.34 -9.00
CA PRO A 273 -25.13 -3.38 -7.91
C PRO A 273 -23.83 -3.57 -7.14
N LEU A 274 -23.25 -2.45 -6.67
CA LEU A 274 -22.12 -2.47 -5.75
C LEU A 274 -22.55 -1.83 -4.43
N VAL A 275 -22.08 -2.37 -3.32
CA VAL A 275 -22.26 -1.76 -1.99
C VAL A 275 -20.89 -1.65 -1.35
N GLN A 276 -20.56 -0.47 -0.85
CA GLN A 276 -19.31 -0.22 -0.14
C GLN A 276 -19.61 0.40 1.22
N TYR A 277 -18.98 -0.17 2.23
CA TYR A 277 -18.92 0.39 3.59
C TYR A 277 -17.52 0.93 3.83
N ALA A 278 -17.45 2.09 4.48
CA ALA A 278 -16.20 2.66 4.97
C ALA A 278 -16.37 3.09 6.43
N TYR A 279 -15.44 2.68 7.27
CA TYR A 279 -15.39 2.99 8.69
C TYR A 279 -14.07 3.68 9.01
N HIS A 280 -14.08 4.76 9.79
CA HIS A 280 -12.83 5.34 10.28
C HIS A 280 -12.09 4.33 11.14
N ALA A 281 -10.85 4.04 10.75
CA ALA A 281 -9.98 3.09 11.42
C ALA A 281 -8.92 3.81 12.27
N ILE A 282 -7.69 3.34 12.24
CA ILE A 282 -6.56 3.82 13.06
C ILE A 282 -5.37 4.21 12.18
N ALA A 283 -4.39 4.90 12.74
CA ALA A 283 -3.10 5.13 12.07
C ALA A 283 -2.21 3.89 12.16
N ALA A 284 -1.21 3.77 11.27
CA ALA A 284 -0.26 2.67 11.25
C ALA A 284 0.53 2.53 12.57
N THR A 285 0.73 3.62 13.30
CA THR A 285 1.45 3.64 14.59
C THR A 285 0.61 3.25 15.80
N ASP A 286 -0.71 3.07 15.63
CA ASP A 286 -1.61 2.68 16.74
C ASP A 286 -1.26 1.28 17.27
N PRO A 287 -1.19 1.06 18.58
CA PRO A 287 -0.84 -0.23 19.15
C PRO A 287 -1.84 -1.35 18.83
N ARG A 288 -3.05 -1.03 18.38
CA ARG A 288 -4.08 -1.99 17.94
C ARG A 288 -3.90 -2.47 16.50
N GLU A 289 -2.89 -1.96 15.78
CA GLU A 289 -2.62 -2.28 14.38
C GLU A 289 -2.56 -3.80 14.11
N PRO A 290 -1.81 -4.64 14.89
CA PRO A 290 -1.76 -6.07 14.64
C PRO A 290 -3.13 -6.75 14.79
N ALA A 291 -3.94 -6.31 15.76
CA ALA A 291 -5.28 -6.84 15.97
C ALA A 291 -6.23 -6.47 14.83
N LEU A 292 -6.14 -5.24 14.29
CA LEU A 292 -6.95 -4.80 13.16
C LEU A 292 -6.56 -5.52 11.85
N ASN A 293 -5.27 -5.78 11.62
CA ASN A 293 -4.82 -6.55 10.47
C ASN A 293 -5.30 -8.01 10.52
N LEU A 294 -5.25 -8.64 11.69
CA LEU A 294 -5.83 -9.98 11.85
C LEU A 294 -7.35 -9.96 11.66
N LEU A 295 -8.03 -8.93 12.14
CA LEU A 295 -9.47 -8.76 11.94
C LEU A 295 -9.82 -8.58 10.46
N GLN A 296 -9.04 -7.81 9.69
CA GLN A 296 -9.18 -7.71 8.24
C GLN A 296 -9.10 -9.09 7.58
N THR A 297 -8.10 -9.89 7.94
CA THR A 297 -7.93 -11.26 7.42
C THR A 297 -9.13 -12.15 7.79
N ILE A 298 -9.67 -12.01 8.99
CA ILE A 298 -10.85 -12.77 9.44
C ILE A 298 -12.09 -12.37 8.64
N LEU A 299 -12.31 -11.08 8.43
CA LEU A 299 -13.52 -10.56 7.78
C LEU A 299 -13.54 -10.76 6.27
N VAL A 300 -12.42 -10.43 5.59
CA VAL A 300 -12.36 -10.30 4.12
C VAL A 300 -11.15 -10.99 3.47
N GLY A 301 -10.32 -11.68 4.25
CA GLY A 301 -9.10 -12.34 3.77
C GLY A 301 -9.35 -13.70 3.10
N GLY A 302 -9.79 -13.69 1.84
CA GLY A 302 -9.99 -14.88 1.01
C GLY A 302 -11.32 -15.61 1.26
N ASP A 303 -11.49 -16.76 0.60
CA ASP A 303 -12.76 -17.49 0.55
C ASP A 303 -13.25 -17.96 1.92
N ALA A 304 -12.36 -18.35 2.81
CA ALA A 304 -12.70 -18.77 4.18
C ALA A 304 -12.97 -17.59 5.14
N ALA A 305 -12.97 -16.36 4.65
CA ALA A 305 -13.28 -15.19 5.46
C ALA A 305 -14.75 -15.14 5.85
N ARG A 306 -15.04 -14.58 7.03
CA ARG A 306 -16.39 -14.57 7.62
C ARG A 306 -17.45 -14.00 6.67
N LEU A 307 -17.18 -12.84 6.08
CA LEU A 307 -18.16 -12.19 5.19
C LEU A 307 -18.32 -12.93 3.87
N ASN A 308 -17.26 -13.52 3.33
CA ASN A 308 -17.36 -14.33 2.11
C ASN A 308 -18.20 -15.56 2.36
N ARG A 309 -17.92 -16.34 3.41
CA ARG A 309 -18.72 -17.50 3.78
C ARG A 309 -20.19 -17.13 3.97
N ALA A 310 -20.48 -16.13 4.78
CA ALA A 310 -21.86 -15.78 5.13
C ALA A 310 -22.65 -15.19 3.97
N LEU A 311 -22.05 -14.29 3.19
CA LEU A 311 -22.79 -13.48 2.21
C LEU A 311 -22.68 -14.01 0.77
N VAL A 312 -21.58 -14.73 0.43
CA VAL A 312 -21.38 -15.31 -0.91
C VAL A 312 -21.81 -16.77 -0.91
N GLU A 313 -21.22 -17.61 -0.05
CA GLU A 313 -21.44 -19.06 -0.13
C GLU A 313 -22.79 -19.49 0.44
N GLU A 314 -23.09 -19.10 1.69
CA GLU A 314 -24.27 -19.56 2.42
C GLU A 314 -25.55 -18.84 1.97
N GLN A 315 -25.57 -17.50 2.00
CA GLN A 315 -26.76 -16.70 1.70
C GLN A 315 -26.90 -16.31 0.22
N ARG A 316 -25.81 -16.38 -0.56
CA ARG A 316 -25.75 -16.05 -2.00
C ARG A 316 -26.30 -14.65 -2.31
N LEU A 317 -26.03 -13.69 -1.44
CA LEU A 317 -26.44 -12.31 -1.59
C LEU A 317 -25.41 -11.45 -2.32
N ALA A 318 -24.17 -11.93 -2.41
CA ALA A 318 -23.10 -11.30 -3.16
C ALA A 318 -22.42 -12.29 -4.09
N VAL A 319 -21.81 -11.80 -5.16
CA VAL A 319 -20.89 -12.53 -6.06
C VAL A 319 -19.50 -12.54 -5.48
N ALA A 320 -19.11 -11.42 -4.86
CA ALA A 320 -17.84 -11.26 -4.19
C ALA A 320 -17.97 -10.26 -3.05
N VAL A 321 -17.21 -10.48 -1.99
CA VAL A 321 -16.99 -9.54 -0.89
C VAL A 321 -15.50 -9.44 -0.65
N GLY A 322 -14.98 -8.23 -0.60
CA GLY A 322 -13.59 -7.93 -0.33
C GLY A 322 -13.45 -6.63 0.45
N GLY A 323 -12.24 -6.25 0.72
CA GLY A 323 -11.98 -5.00 1.42
C GLY A 323 -10.60 -4.99 2.07
N GLY A 324 -10.38 -3.99 2.89
CA GLY A 324 -9.13 -3.83 3.59
C GLY A 324 -9.03 -2.51 4.31
N TRP A 325 -7.89 -2.35 4.95
CA TRP A 325 -7.53 -1.14 5.65
C TRP A 325 -6.12 -0.72 5.18
N PRO A 326 -6.01 0.28 4.30
CA PRO A 326 -4.71 0.84 3.95
C PRO A 326 -4.13 1.56 5.18
N GLN A 327 -2.92 1.16 5.57
CA GLN A 327 -2.19 1.81 6.65
C GLN A 327 -1.78 3.21 6.22
N GLY A 328 -1.81 4.18 7.14
CA GLY A 328 -1.48 5.56 6.87
C GLY A 328 -0.84 6.25 8.07
N PHE A 329 -0.26 7.44 7.84
CA PHE A 329 0.26 8.29 8.91
C PHE A 329 -0.82 8.75 9.88
N ASP A 330 -2.03 8.94 9.35
CA ASP A 330 -3.24 9.24 10.14
C ASP A 330 -4.26 8.10 10.02
N ALA A 331 -5.33 8.19 10.81
CA ALA A 331 -6.44 7.25 10.76
C ALA A 331 -7.07 7.24 9.36
N ASN A 332 -7.00 6.10 8.68
CA ASN A 332 -7.60 5.88 7.37
C ASN A 332 -8.92 5.10 7.49
N LEU A 333 -9.48 4.62 6.39
CA LEU A 333 -10.74 3.91 6.36
C LEU A 333 -10.54 2.40 6.26
N PHE A 334 -11.33 1.66 7.03
CA PHE A 334 -11.54 0.24 6.77
C PHE A 334 -12.70 0.09 5.79
N HIS A 335 -12.42 -0.46 4.62
CA HIS A 335 -13.38 -0.66 3.54
C HIS A 335 -13.88 -2.09 3.49
N VAL A 336 -15.18 -2.26 3.23
CA VAL A 336 -15.76 -3.52 2.78
C VAL A 336 -16.57 -3.22 1.52
N GLN A 337 -16.25 -3.89 0.42
CA GLN A 337 -16.95 -3.74 -0.85
C GLN A 337 -17.57 -5.07 -1.26
N ALA A 338 -18.81 -5.03 -1.75
CA ALA A 338 -19.51 -6.19 -2.27
C ALA A 338 -20.03 -5.93 -3.68
N THR A 339 -19.86 -6.92 -4.54
CA THR A 339 -20.52 -7.00 -5.85
C THR A 339 -21.73 -7.92 -5.73
N LEU A 340 -22.92 -7.41 -6.04
CA LEU A 340 -24.15 -8.19 -5.92
C LEU A 340 -24.56 -8.81 -7.26
N PRO A 341 -25.33 -9.90 -7.26
CA PRO A 341 -25.96 -10.41 -8.48
C PRO A 341 -26.86 -9.35 -9.14
N ALA A 342 -27.00 -9.40 -10.45
CA ALA A 342 -27.91 -8.53 -11.19
C ALA A 342 -29.35 -8.66 -10.64
N GLY A 343 -29.99 -7.51 -10.40
CA GLY A 343 -31.35 -7.47 -9.86
C GLY A 343 -31.48 -7.76 -8.35
N GLN A 344 -30.34 -8.00 -7.66
CA GLN A 344 -30.37 -8.22 -6.20
C GLN A 344 -30.75 -6.93 -5.47
N ASP A 345 -31.66 -7.07 -4.51
CA ASP A 345 -32.04 -5.97 -3.59
C ASP A 345 -30.88 -5.65 -2.63
N THR A 346 -30.38 -4.42 -2.70
CA THR A 346 -29.30 -3.95 -1.86
C THR A 346 -29.70 -3.88 -0.38
N ALA A 347 -30.97 -3.59 -0.06
CA ALA A 347 -31.45 -3.55 1.32
C ALA A 347 -31.39 -4.92 1.99
N ARG A 348 -31.67 -5.99 1.25
CA ARG A 348 -31.55 -7.37 1.75
C ARG A 348 -30.08 -7.73 2.06
N PHE A 349 -29.15 -7.30 1.19
CA PHE A 349 -27.72 -7.48 1.43
C PHE A 349 -27.27 -6.69 2.65
N GLU A 350 -27.62 -5.40 2.73
CA GLU A 350 -27.26 -4.52 3.85
C GLU A 350 -27.74 -5.11 5.20
N ALA A 351 -28.99 -5.58 5.26
CA ALA A 351 -29.50 -6.22 6.46
C ALA A 351 -28.77 -7.52 6.83
N ALA A 352 -28.28 -8.29 5.86
CA ALA A 352 -27.47 -9.47 6.12
C ALA A 352 -26.07 -9.11 6.61
N PHE A 353 -25.44 -8.11 5.99
CA PHE A 353 -24.16 -7.56 6.41
C PHE A 353 -24.23 -7.05 7.86
N ASP A 354 -25.24 -6.25 8.19
CA ASP A 354 -25.41 -5.70 9.54
C ASP A 354 -25.57 -6.82 10.58
N ARG A 355 -26.31 -7.89 10.28
CA ARG A 355 -26.40 -9.07 11.17
C ARG A 355 -25.05 -9.75 11.43
N GLU A 356 -24.19 -9.85 10.41
CA GLU A 356 -22.86 -10.44 10.59
C GLU A 356 -21.95 -9.53 11.41
N MET A 357 -22.04 -8.21 11.20
CA MET A 357 -21.29 -7.24 11.99
C MET A 357 -21.77 -7.20 13.44
N ASP A 358 -23.08 -7.24 13.68
CA ASP A 358 -23.65 -7.35 15.03
C ASP A 358 -23.18 -8.63 15.75
N ARG A 359 -23.15 -9.77 15.03
CA ARG A 359 -22.62 -11.03 15.56
C ARG A 359 -21.16 -10.91 15.96
N LEU A 360 -20.32 -10.27 15.12
CA LEU A 360 -18.93 -9.99 15.43
C LEU A 360 -18.79 -9.14 16.71
N LEU A 361 -19.54 -8.05 16.81
CA LEU A 361 -19.44 -7.10 17.93
C LEU A 361 -19.96 -7.68 19.25
N GLN A 362 -20.91 -8.63 19.19
CA GLN A 362 -21.49 -9.30 20.36
C GLN A 362 -20.68 -10.52 20.81
N GLN A 363 -20.28 -11.37 19.87
CA GLN A 363 -19.69 -12.68 20.14
C GLN A 363 -18.16 -12.72 19.92
N GLY A 364 -17.61 -11.72 19.21
CA GLY A 364 -16.20 -11.69 18.84
C GLY A 364 -15.85 -12.70 17.73
N VAL A 365 -14.61 -13.15 17.74
CA VAL A 365 -14.06 -14.14 16.83
C VAL A 365 -13.82 -15.47 17.56
N ASP A 366 -13.96 -16.59 16.83
CA ASP A 366 -13.64 -17.88 17.43
C ASP A 366 -12.13 -18.18 17.36
N ALA A 367 -11.72 -19.24 18.09
CA ALA A 367 -10.30 -19.62 18.17
C ALA A 367 -9.73 -20.12 16.83
N ALA A 368 -10.57 -20.68 15.96
CA ALA A 368 -10.14 -21.18 14.66
C ALA A 368 -9.95 -20.03 13.67
N GLU A 369 -10.83 -19.02 13.68
CA GLU A 369 -10.71 -17.78 12.90
C GLU A 369 -9.41 -17.04 13.24
N LEU A 370 -9.15 -16.83 14.53
CA LEU A 370 -7.92 -16.15 14.97
C LEU A 370 -6.67 -16.93 14.58
N ARG A 371 -6.66 -18.25 14.81
CA ARG A 371 -5.53 -19.09 14.42
C ARG A 371 -5.27 -19.08 12.92
N ARG A 372 -6.34 -19.16 12.09
CA ARG A 372 -6.22 -19.04 10.64
C ARG A 372 -5.62 -17.70 10.24
N ALA A 373 -6.09 -16.60 10.83
CA ALA A 373 -5.58 -15.26 10.53
C ALA A 373 -4.10 -15.12 10.91
N LYS A 374 -3.69 -15.59 12.09
CA LYS A 374 -2.28 -15.62 12.50
C LYS A 374 -1.41 -16.45 11.55
N ASN A 375 -1.87 -17.62 11.14
CA ASN A 375 -1.13 -18.46 10.19
C ASN A 375 -0.96 -17.76 8.83
N ILE A 376 -1.99 -17.06 8.35
CA ILE A 376 -1.91 -16.27 7.11
C ILE A 376 -0.91 -15.12 7.28
N ALA A 377 -1.04 -14.33 8.35
CA ALA A 377 -0.14 -13.21 8.62
C ALA A 377 1.33 -13.68 8.73
N ALA A 378 1.59 -14.79 9.42
CA ALA A 378 2.92 -15.40 9.50
C ALA A 378 3.43 -15.85 8.12
N ALA A 379 2.59 -16.52 7.33
CA ALA A 379 2.96 -16.97 5.99
C ALA A 379 3.24 -15.78 5.04
N ASP A 380 2.46 -14.72 5.11
CA ASP A 380 2.63 -13.50 4.31
C ASP A 380 3.92 -12.77 4.71
N PHE A 381 4.17 -12.65 6.00
CA PHE A 381 5.41 -12.08 6.53
C PHE A 381 6.64 -12.82 6.01
N TRP A 382 6.67 -14.17 6.18
CA TRP A 382 7.81 -14.96 5.76
C TRP A 382 8.00 -14.98 4.24
N ARG A 383 6.92 -14.99 3.46
CA ARG A 383 6.98 -14.80 1.99
C ARG A 383 7.53 -13.42 1.62
N GLY A 384 7.08 -12.38 2.31
CA GLY A 384 7.56 -11.02 2.10
C GLY A 384 9.06 -10.86 2.27
N ILE A 385 9.64 -11.49 3.30
CA ILE A 385 11.09 -11.37 3.54
C ILE A 385 11.95 -12.40 2.80
N CYS A 386 11.36 -13.27 1.95
CA CYS A 386 12.14 -14.23 1.15
C CYS A 386 12.92 -13.57 0.02
N THR A 387 12.52 -12.41 -0.45
CA THR A 387 13.14 -11.70 -1.57
C THR A 387 13.79 -10.40 -1.08
N ILE A 388 14.80 -9.91 -1.78
CA ILE A 388 15.41 -8.59 -1.51
C ILE A 388 14.39 -7.46 -1.70
N ASP A 389 13.53 -7.57 -2.70
CA ASP A 389 12.42 -6.68 -2.97
C ASP A 389 11.44 -6.61 -1.80
N GLY A 390 10.92 -7.74 -1.35
CA GLY A 390 10.01 -7.80 -0.21
C GLY A 390 10.63 -7.31 1.10
N LYS A 391 11.95 -7.57 1.32
CA LYS A 391 12.70 -6.99 2.44
C LYS A 391 12.78 -5.48 2.35
N ALA A 392 13.11 -4.93 1.16
CA ALA A 392 13.20 -3.48 0.94
C ALA A 392 11.86 -2.80 1.18
N ARG A 393 10.77 -3.37 0.63
CA ARG A 393 9.41 -2.87 0.83
C ARG A 393 9.01 -2.87 2.30
N LEU A 394 9.12 -4.01 2.99
CA LEU A 394 8.74 -4.11 4.41
C LEU A 394 9.61 -3.22 5.30
N LEU A 395 10.93 -3.17 5.05
CA LEU A 395 11.83 -2.33 5.82
C LEU A 395 11.49 -0.85 5.68
N GLY A 396 11.16 -0.40 4.46
CA GLY A 396 10.69 0.95 4.18
C GLY A 396 9.33 1.24 4.81
N GLU A 397 8.39 0.31 4.72
CA GLU A 397 7.06 0.42 5.34
C GLU A 397 7.18 0.62 6.87
N TYR A 398 7.95 -0.22 7.55
CA TYR A 398 8.17 -0.06 8.99
C TYR A 398 8.99 1.20 9.33
N ALA A 399 9.97 1.57 8.51
CA ALA A 399 10.77 2.77 8.74
C ALA A 399 9.97 4.05 8.56
N VAL A 400 9.07 4.10 7.57
CA VAL A 400 8.35 5.32 7.17
C VAL A 400 6.96 5.36 7.81
N MET A 401 6.13 4.33 7.61
CA MET A 401 4.75 4.34 8.12
C MET A 401 4.66 4.14 9.63
N HIS A 402 5.51 3.25 10.18
CA HIS A 402 5.56 2.99 11.63
C HIS A 402 6.64 3.81 12.37
N GLY A 403 7.47 4.57 11.66
CA GLY A 403 8.50 5.45 12.21
C GLY A 403 9.76 4.73 12.73
N ASP A 404 9.79 3.39 12.76
CA ASP A 404 10.93 2.61 13.26
C ASP A 404 11.06 1.26 12.53
N HIS A 405 12.08 1.14 11.68
CA HIS A 405 12.36 -0.10 10.95
C HIS A 405 12.60 -1.33 11.85
N ARG A 406 13.04 -1.12 13.10
CA ARG A 406 13.29 -2.23 14.04
C ARG A 406 12.02 -2.97 14.43
N ARG A 407 10.85 -2.32 14.33
CA ARG A 407 9.55 -2.95 14.56
C ARG A 407 9.27 -4.11 13.60
N LEU A 408 9.86 -4.09 12.40
CA LEU A 408 9.78 -5.22 11.46
C LEU A 408 10.23 -6.54 12.12
N PHE A 409 11.29 -6.49 12.93
CA PHE A 409 11.87 -7.69 13.54
C PHE A 409 11.08 -8.22 14.74
N ALA A 410 10.16 -7.42 15.26
CA ALA A 410 9.24 -7.82 16.34
C ALA A 410 7.81 -8.11 15.82
N ALA A 411 7.55 -7.94 14.52
CA ALA A 411 6.22 -8.10 13.96
C ALA A 411 5.64 -9.53 14.14
N PRO A 412 6.39 -10.62 13.91
CA PRO A 412 5.86 -11.97 14.11
C PRO A 412 5.37 -12.21 15.54
N GLU A 413 6.14 -11.78 16.54
CA GLU A 413 5.78 -11.89 17.95
C GLU A 413 4.58 -11.00 18.30
N ALA A 414 4.49 -9.79 17.72
CA ALA A 414 3.37 -8.88 17.92
C ALA A 414 2.05 -9.50 17.41
N TYR A 415 2.06 -10.10 16.22
CA TYR A 415 0.89 -10.82 15.69
C TYR A 415 0.53 -12.05 16.50
N GLU A 416 1.54 -12.83 16.93
CA GLU A 416 1.30 -14.04 17.74
C GLU A 416 0.70 -13.71 19.12
N ALA A 417 1.09 -12.58 19.71
CA ALA A 417 0.58 -12.13 21.02
C ALA A 417 -0.89 -11.68 21.01
N VAL A 418 -1.47 -11.35 19.84
CA VAL A 418 -2.87 -10.88 19.74
C VAL A 418 -3.85 -11.92 20.28
N THR A 419 -4.73 -11.50 21.18
CA THR A 419 -5.80 -12.31 21.73
C THR A 419 -7.15 -12.11 21.01
N ARG A 420 -8.15 -12.93 21.29
CA ARG A 420 -9.52 -12.73 20.76
C ARG A 420 -10.15 -11.45 21.32
N GLU A 421 -9.83 -11.14 22.55
CA GLU A 421 -10.23 -9.93 23.24
C GLU A 421 -9.67 -8.67 22.57
N ASP A 422 -8.42 -8.69 22.12
CA ASP A 422 -7.80 -7.58 21.36
C ASP A 422 -8.49 -7.40 20.01
N VAL A 423 -8.79 -8.49 19.29
CA VAL A 423 -9.53 -8.43 18.02
C VAL A 423 -10.93 -7.88 18.22
N LEU A 424 -11.64 -8.29 19.28
CA LEU A 424 -12.96 -7.74 19.60
C LEU A 424 -12.90 -6.26 19.99
N ALA A 425 -11.87 -5.85 20.74
CA ALA A 425 -11.66 -4.46 21.11
C ALA A 425 -11.39 -3.60 19.85
N ALA A 426 -10.56 -4.09 18.92
CA ALA A 426 -10.32 -3.43 17.63
C ALA A 426 -11.62 -3.34 16.80
N ALA A 427 -12.42 -4.43 16.74
CA ALA A 427 -13.70 -4.43 16.04
C ALA A 427 -14.65 -3.37 16.60
N ARG A 428 -14.78 -3.29 17.91
CA ARG A 428 -15.66 -2.31 18.58
C ARG A 428 -15.18 -0.86 18.41
N ALA A 429 -13.88 -0.65 18.28
CA ALA A 429 -13.32 0.68 18.04
C ALA A 429 -13.56 1.17 16.60
N VAL A 430 -13.66 0.26 15.63
CA VAL A 430 -13.78 0.62 14.21
C VAL A 430 -15.22 0.51 13.71
N PHE A 431 -15.91 -0.60 13.99
CA PHE A 431 -17.22 -0.88 13.37
C PHE A 431 -18.39 -0.32 14.17
N ASN A 432 -18.50 1.01 14.21
CA ASN A 432 -19.64 1.69 14.75
C ASN A 432 -20.65 2.03 13.62
N PRO A 433 -21.87 1.47 13.60
CA PRO A 433 -22.85 1.76 12.53
C PRO A 433 -23.19 3.24 12.39
N ARG A 434 -23.07 4.04 13.45
CA ARG A 434 -23.30 5.50 13.41
C ARG A 434 -22.14 6.28 12.80
N GLN A 435 -20.97 5.66 12.66
CA GLN A 435 -19.75 6.31 12.17
C GLN A 435 -19.28 5.70 10.86
N ARG A 436 -20.20 5.12 10.08
CA ARG A 436 -19.90 4.55 8.76
C ARG A 436 -20.37 5.45 7.63
N THR A 437 -19.71 5.28 6.51
CA THR A 437 -20.14 5.83 5.21
C THR A 437 -20.53 4.66 4.32
N VAL A 438 -21.70 4.74 3.69
CA VAL A 438 -22.24 3.70 2.82
C VAL A 438 -22.41 4.26 1.42
N GLY A 439 -21.76 3.63 0.44
CA GLY A 439 -21.96 3.89 -0.99
C GLY A 439 -22.72 2.75 -1.63
N VAL A 440 -23.74 3.09 -2.40
CA VAL A 440 -24.50 2.13 -3.18
C VAL A 440 -24.46 2.57 -4.65
N LEU A 441 -23.86 1.74 -5.50
CA LEU A 441 -23.99 1.91 -6.94
C LEU A 441 -25.20 1.14 -7.42
N ARG A 442 -26.16 1.87 -8.01
CA ARG A 442 -27.36 1.32 -8.61
C ARG A 442 -27.16 1.20 -10.13
N PRO A 443 -27.23 0.00 -10.71
CA PRO A 443 -27.15 -0.18 -12.15
C PRO A 443 -28.28 0.56 -12.88
N LEU A 444 -27.92 1.23 -13.95
CA LEU A 444 -28.84 1.73 -14.97
C LEU A 444 -28.70 0.85 -16.20
N GLU A 445 -29.82 0.57 -16.88
CA GLU A 445 -29.76 -0.03 -18.20
C GLU A 445 -29.11 0.96 -19.18
N PRO A 446 -28.32 0.47 -20.17
CA PRO A 446 -27.87 1.35 -21.24
C PRO A 446 -29.10 1.98 -21.91
N SER A 447 -29.11 3.29 -22.07
CA SER A 447 -30.10 3.95 -22.93
C SER A 447 -29.98 3.40 -24.33
N ALA A 448 -31.10 2.88 -24.88
CA ALA A 448 -31.17 2.34 -26.21
C ALA A 448 -30.79 3.37 -27.31
#